data_537fcefcef27e4e7e592b63c5c9aaea8
#
_entry.id   537fcefcef27e4e7e592b63c5c9aaea8
#
_cell.length_a   1.000
_cell.length_b   1.000
_cell.length_c   1.000
_cell.angle_alpha   90.00
_cell.angle_beta   90.00
_cell.angle_gamma   90.00
#
_symmetry.space_group_name_H-M   'P 1'
#
loop_
_entity.id
_entity.type
_entity.pdbx_description
1 polymer ?
#
loop_
_entity_poly.entity_id
_entity_poly.type
_entity_poly.pdbx_seq_one_letter_code
_entity_poly.pdbx_strand_id
1 'polypeptide(L)' 'MRILGLDYGEARTGVAISDALGITAQGVESVEHSENMKKLIERLGELIKEYKVEKIVIGYPLNMNATK' A
#
# COMPACT_ATOMS: atom_id res chain seq x y z
N MET A 1 -1.27 3.15 16.34
CA MET A 1 -1.48 2.04 15.38
C MET A 1 -1.07 2.46 13.98
N ARG A 2 -0.24 1.68 13.32
CA ARG A 2 0.13 2.01 11.96
C ARG A 2 -0.68 1.19 10.99
N ILE A 3 -1.18 1.84 9.97
CA ILE A 3 -2.02 1.23 8.97
C ILE A 3 -1.31 1.32 7.62
N LEU A 4 -1.21 0.21 6.94
CA LEU A 4 -0.61 0.15 5.62
C LEU A 4 -1.73 0.24 4.59
N GLY A 5 -1.67 1.22 3.72
CA GLY A 5 -2.65 1.39 2.67
C GLY A 5 -2.05 1.00 1.33
N LEU A 6 -2.78 0.22 0.56
CA LEU A 6 -2.33 -0.22 -0.75
C LEU A 6 -3.27 0.29 -1.82
N ASP A 7 -2.70 0.87 -2.86
CA ASP A 7 -3.44 1.29 -4.03
C ASP A 7 -3.04 0.35 -5.14
N TYR A 8 -3.75 -0.75 -5.27
CA TYR A 8 -3.37 -1.83 -6.16
C TYR A 8 -3.57 -1.48 -7.63
N GLY A 9 -2.55 -1.72 -8.42
CA GLY A 9 -2.62 -1.58 -9.87
C GLY A 9 -2.06 -2.81 -10.53
N GLU A 10 -2.29 -2.96 -11.81
CA GLU A 10 -1.85 -4.15 -12.53
C GLU A 10 -0.34 -4.24 -12.65
N ALA A 11 0.32 -3.14 -12.84
CA ALA A 11 1.77 -3.14 -13.01
C ALA A 11 2.50 -2.70 -11.76
N ARG A 12 1.87 -1.90 -10.93
CA ARG A 12 2.50 -1.40 -9.72
C ARG A 12 1.45 -1.14 -8.65
N THR A 13 1.87 -1.17 -7.42
CA THR A 13 1.01 -0.91 -6.28
C THR A 13 1.61 0.21 -5.45
N GLY A 14 0.84 1.26 -5.22
CA GLY A 14 1.28 2.33 -4.36
C GLY A 14 1.11 1.94 -2.91
N VAL A 15 2.09 2.28 -2.09
CA VAL A 15 2.08 1.93 -0.68
C VAL A 15 2.15 3.19 0.16
N ALA A 16 1.26 3.31 1.12
CA ALA A 16 1.26 4.42 2.04
C ALA A 16 1.16 3.88 3.46
N ILE A 17 1.74 4.59 4.40
CA ILE A 17 1.71 4.16 5.79
C ILE A 17 1.23 5.33 6.64
N SER A 18 0.28 5.06 7.53
CA SER A 18 -0.20 6.10 8.42
C SER A 18 0.79 6.34 9.54
N ASP A 19 0.66 7.48 10.21
CA ASP A 19 1.50 7.75 11.37
C ASP A 19 0.99 6.88 12.53
N ALA A 20 1.66 6.98 13.66
CA ALA A 20 1.33 6.14 14.81
C ALA A 20 -0.06 6.41 15.34
N LEU A 21 -0.60 7.58 15.09
CA LEU A 21 -1.95 7.92 15.55
C LEU A 21 -3.01 7.58 14.53
N GLY A 22 -2.60 7.23 13.31
CA GLY A 22 -3.55 6.91 12.27
C GLY A 22 -4.25 8.12 11.68
N ILE A 23 -3.71 9.31 11.87
CA ILE A 23 -4.36 10.53 11.41
C ILE A 23 -3.95 10.88 9.99
N THR A 24 -2.68 10.74 9.67
CA THR A 24 -2.20 11.10 8.34
C THR A 24 -1.52 9.89 7.72
N ALA A 25 -1.45 9.88 6.41
CA ALA A 25 -0.79 8.82 5.68
C ALA A 25 0.19 9.44 4.71
N GLN A 26 1.35 8.80 4.56
CA GLN A 26 2.34 9.26 3.62
C GLN A 26 2.66 8.18 2.63
N GLY A 27 2.81 8.54 1.39
CA GLY A 27 3.26 7.59 0.37
C GLY A 27 4.68 7.19 0.67
N VAL A 28 4.94 5.89 0.75
CA VAL A 28 6.25 5.38 1.03
C VAL A 28 6.96 5.01 -0.24
N GLU A 29 6.32 4.26 -1.10
CA GLU A 29 6.93 3.86 -2.34
C GLU A 29 5.90 3.25 -3.26
N SER A 30 6.29 3.02 -4.49
CA SER A 30 5.45 2.33 -5.43
C SER A 30 6.21 1.08 -5.84
N VAL A 31 5.62 -0.08 -5.66
CA VAL A 31 6.28 -1.33 -5.96
C VAL A 31 5.84 -1.80 -7.34
N GLU A 32 6.79 -1.92 -8.25
CA GLU A 32 6.48 -2.42 -9.56
C GLU A 32 6.54 -3.92 -9.52
N HIS A 33 5.48 -4.57 -9.89
CA HIS A 33 5.45 -6.02 -9.85
C HIS A 33 5.00 -6.64 -11.16
N SER A 34 4.38 -5.88 -12.03
CA SER A 34 3.91 -6.39 -13.30
C SER A 34 3.23 -7.74 -13.11
N GLU A 35 3.84 -8.80 -13.60
CA GLU A 35 3.24 -10.11 -13.48
C GLU A 35 3.80 -10.87 -12.29
N ASN A 36 4.69 -10.28 -11.51
CA ASN A 36 5.33 -10.99 -10.43
C ASN A 36 4.77 -10.57 -9.09
N MET A 37 3.65 -11.15 -8.72
CA MET A 37 3.01 -10.86 -7.44
C MET A 37 3.88 -11.22 -6.26
N LYS A 38 4.76 -12.20 -6.43
CA LYS A 38 5.64 -12.60 -5.35
C LYS A 38 6.52 -11.44 -4.90
N LYS A 39 6.99 -10.64 -5.85
CA LYS A 39 7.82 -9.49 -5.54
C LYS A 39 7.05 -8.50 -4.68
N LEU A 40 5.79 -8.27 -5.00
CA LEU A 40 4.96 -7.37 -4.22
C LEU A 40 4.76 -7.89 -2.80
N ILE A 41 4.44 -9.16 -2.68
CA ILE A 41 4.17 -9.75 -1.38
C ILE A 41 5.41 -9.74 -0.49
N GLU A 42 6.57 -10.01 -1.05
CA GLU A 42 7.81 -9.98 -0.29
C GLU A 42 8.10 -8.58 0.22
N ARG A 43 7.90 -7.59 -0.64
CA ARG A 43 8.16 -6.21 -0.23
C ARG A 43 7.19 -5.75 0.84
N LEU A 44 5.92 -6.13 0.72
CA LEU A 44 4.93 -5.77 1.73
C LEU A 44 5.29 -6.39 3.08
N GLY A 45 5.77 -7.63 3.08
CA GLY A 45 6.19 -8.27 4.31
C GLY A 45 7.32 -7.51 4.99
N GLU A 46 8.27 -7.01 4.21
CA GLU A 46 9.36 -6.22 4.75
C GLU A 46 8.86 -4.93 5.37
N LEU A 47 7.93 -4.26 4.69
CA LEU A 47 7.39 -3.00 5.19
C LEU A 47 6.55 -3.20 6.45
N ILE A 48 5.80 -4.28 6.51
CA ILE A 48 5.00 -4.58 7.69
C ILE A 48 5.91 -4.75 8.91
N LYS A 49 7.03 -5.43 8.73
CA LYS A 49 7.97 -5.60 9.84
C LYS A 49 8.67 -4.30 10.19
N GLU A 50 9.11 -3.59 9.17
CA GLU A 50 9.88 -2.38 9.40
C GLU A 50 9.08 -1.31 10.13
N TYR A 51 7.83 -1.12 9.75
CA TYR A 51 7.00 -0.07 10.33
C TYR A 51 6.05 -0.59 11.41
N LYS A 52 6.12 -1.88 11.73
CA LYS A 52 5.27 -2.48 12.74
C LYS A 52 3.80 -2.22 12.44
N VAL A 53 3.41 -2.54 11.23
CA VAL A 53 2.06 -2.32 10.75
C VAL A 53 1.09 -3.26 11.45
N GLU A 54 -0.03 -2.75 11.90
CA GLU A 54 -1.03 -3.55 12.58
C GLU A 54 -2.27 -3.79 11.74
N LYS A 55 -2.50 -3.02 10.71
CA LYS A 55 -3.69 -3.16 9.89
C LYS A 55 -3.35 -2.84 8.45
N ILE A 56 -3.95 -3.56 7.52
CA ILE A 56 -3.74 -3.33 6.10
C ILE A 56 -5.09 -2.98 5.47
N VAL A 57 -5.09 -1.92 4.68
CA VAL A 57 -6.28 -1.50 3.94
C VAL A 57 -5.92 -1.54 2.46
N ILE A 58 -6.70 -2.25 1.68
CA ILE A 58 -6.47 -2.34 0.25
C ILE A 58 -7.53 -1.54 -0.47
N GLY A 59 -7.09 -0.57 -1.26
CA GLY A 59 -7.99 0.20 -2.09
C GLY A 59 -7.82 -0.21 -3.53
N TYR A 60 -8.94 -0.32 -4.24
CA TYR A 60 -8.87 -0.56 -5.65
C TYR A 60 -9.11 0.77 -6.33
N PRO A 61 -8.47 1.03 -7.45
CA PRO A 61 -8.71 2.26 -8.19
C PRO A 61 -10.09 2.13 -8.78
N LEU A 62 -11.06 2.64 -8.08
CA LEU A 62 -12.35 2.71 -8.62
C LEU A 62 -12.34 3.79 -9.58
N ASN A 63 -12.86 3.65 -10.58
CA ASN A 63 -12.87 4.66 -11.49
C ASN A 63 -13.56 5.75 -11.12
N MET A 64 -13.44 6.11 -10.33
CA MET A 64 -14.00 7.21 -9.99
C MET A 64 -13.43 8.26 -10.29
N ASN A 65 -13.05 8.03 -10.71
CA ASN A 65 -12.48 8.82 -10.99
C ASN A 65 -12.90 9.31 -11.69
N ALA A 66 -13.45 8.92 -11.63
CA ALA A 66 -13.78 9.17 -12.06
C ALA A 66 -14.39 9.82 -11.94
N THR A 67 -14.75 9.93 -11.78
CA THR A 67 -15.20 10.56 -11.79
C THR A 67 -15.31 11.19 -11.77
N LYS A 68 -15.37 11.10 -11.77
CA LYS A 68 -15.25 11.67 -11.75
C LYS A 68 -15.33 12.14 -11.95
#